data_6e5276a0b0d8376e7ebd6faa1ac9b0f1
#
_entry.id   6e5276a0b0d8376e7ebd6faa1ac9b0f1
#
_cell.length_a   1.000
_cell.length_b   1.000
_cell.length_c   1.000
_cell.angle_alpha   90.00
_cell.angle_beta   90.00
_cell.angle_gamma   90.00
#
_symmetry.space_group_name_H-M   'P 1'
#
loop_
_entity.id
_entity.type
_entity.pdbx_description
1 polymer ?
#
loop_
_entity_poly.entity_id
_entity_poly.type
_entity_poly.pdbx_seq_one_letter_code
_entity_poly.pdbx_strand_id
1 'polypeptide(L)'
;MAATVEGVRHRTVEANGVRLHVAEAGPEEGGAPVVLLLHGFPDLWYGWRHQMAALAARGYRAVAPDLRGYGDSDSPPDASSYTTFHVVGDLVALISELGQPQVFVVGHDWGAIVAWQLCLLRPDLVRALVNLSVAYHPRRPEMSPLQTIRAACGEDHYMCRFQEPGVAEAEFALYDIKYAFKKTFGMCKPAPLILPKDKSFFDSLDSDGTCPPWLSEEDISYYAEKFAKTGFTGGLNYYRCMDRSWELSAPWTGALIKVPSKFIVGDLDITYNAPGVQDYIHKGGFKASVPNLEDVVIMEGVSHFINQEKPNEVSDHICEFFSKF
;
A
#
# COMPACT_ATOMS: atom_id res chain seq x y z
N MET A 1 15.39 18.96 10.43
CA MET A 1 14.75 19.65 9.28
C MET A 1 14.11 18.54 8.48
N ALA A 2 12.82 18.67 8.13
CA ALA A 2 12.17 17.67 7.30
C ALA A 2 12.94 17.51 5.98
N ALA A 3 13.14 16.27 5.51
CA ALA A 3 13.76 16.02 4.22
C ALA A 3 12.85 16.63 3.14
N THR A 4 13.27 17.75 2.55
CA THR A 4 12.57 18.36 1.43
C THR A 4 12.96 17.61 0.17
N VAL A 5 12.00 16.90 -0.41
CA VAL A 5 12.19 16.29 -1.74
C VAL A 5 12.06 17.38 -2.78
N GLU A 6 13.14 17.62 -3.55
CA GLU A 6 13.18 18.69 -4.55
C GLU A 6 12.04 18.53 -5.58
N GLY A 7 11.34 19.63 -5.89
CA GLY A 7 10.23 19.63 -6.85
C GLY A 7 8.91 19.05 -6.36
N VAL A 8 8.81 18.65 -5.09
CA VAL A 8 7.56 18.20 -4.48
C VAL A 8 6.88 19.34 -3.74
N ARG A 9 5.60 19.53 -4.04
CA ARG A 9 4.71 20.48 -3.38
C ARG A 9 3.78 19.74 -2.44
N HIS A 10 3.33 20.42 -1.39
CA HIS A 10 2.45 19.83 -0.38
C HIS A 10 1.20 20.68 -0.21
N ARG A 11 0.05 20.04 -0.11
CA ARG A 11 -1.22 20.69 0.22
C ARG A 11 -2.11 19.78 1.06
N THR A 12 -3.14 20.35 1.64
CA THR A 12 -4.20 19.62 2.35
C THR A 12 -5.47 19.66 1.51
N VAL A 13 -6.15 18.52 1.41
CA VAL A 13 -7.41 18.37 0.66
C VAL A 13 -8.47 17.84 1.62
N GLU A 14 -9.63 18.50 1.65
CA GLU A 14 -10.81 17.97 2.33
C GLU A 14 -11.43 16.86 1.47
N ALA A 15 -11.45 15.64 1.98
CA ALA A 15 -11.91 14.47 1.25
C ALA A 15 -12.76 13.58 2.15
N ASN A 16 -14.06 13.43 1.82
CA ASN A 16 -14.94 12.47 2.50
C ASN A 16 -14.95 12.60 4.04
N GLY A 17 -14.89 13.85 4.55
CA GLY A 17 -14.94 14.15 5.98
C GLY A 17 -13.61 13.99 6.73
N VAL A 18 -12.50 13.82 6.02
CA VAL A 18 -11.12 13.85 6.55
C VAL A 18 -10.27 14.81 5.74
N ARG A 19 -9.24 15.37 6.36
CA ARG A 19 -8.22 16.14 5.67
C ARG A 19 -7.07 15.22 5.30
N LEU A 20 -6.78 15.16 4.01
CA LEU A 20 -5.64 14.42 3.48
C LEU A 20 -4.50 15.37 3.20
N HIS A 21 -3.32 15.05 3.70
CA HIS A 21 -2.08 15.61 3.21
C HIS A 21 -1.77 14.99 1.85
N VAL A 22 -1.39 15.81 0.88
CA VAL A 22 -1.09 15.38 -0.49
C VAL A 22 0.23 15.97 -0.93
N ALA A 23 1.15 15.10 -1.35
CA ALA A 23 2.39 15.47 -2.01
C ALA A 23 2.20 15.39 -3.53
N GLU A 24 2.67 16.39 -4.26
CA GLU A 24 2.52 16.49 -5.71
C GLU A 24 3.83 16.86 -6.40
N ALA A 25 4.09 16.24 -7.54
CA ALA A 25 5.23 16.57 -8.40
C ALA A 25 4.81 16.62 -9.87
N GLY A 26 5.55 17.38 -10.69
CA GLY A 26 5.25 17.55 -12.11
C GLY A 26 4.33 18.72 -12.41
N PRO A 27 3.75 18.80 -13.64
CA PRO A 27 2.95 19.93 -14.08
C PRO A 27 1.70 20.14 -13.25
N GLU A 28 1.40 21.39 -12.87
CA GLU A 28 0.17 21.77 -12.14
C GLU A 28 -1.02 21.99 -13.07
N GLU A 29 -0.76 22.57 -14.22
CA GLU A 29 -1.73 23.00 -15.21
C GLU A 29 -1.50 22.32 -16.55
N GLY A 30 -2.47 22.45 -17.48
CA GLY A 30 -2.29 22.05 -18.87
C GLY A 30 -2.78 20.64 -19.21
N GLY A 31 -3.59 20.00 -18.35
CA GLY A 31 -4.21 18.70 -18.69
C GLY A 31 -3.23 17.52 -18.62
N ALA A 32 -2.12 17.66 -17.90
CA ALA A 32 -1.20 16.57 -17.69
C ALA A 32 -1.92 15.36 -17.05
N PRO A 33 -1.67 14.14 -17.53
CA PRO A 33 -2.30 12.96 -16.96
C PRO A 33 -1.85 12.75 -15.49
N VAL A 34 -2.81 12.52 -14.62
CA VAL A 34 -2.57 12.33 -13.20
C VAL A 34 -2.28 10.87 -12.89
N VAL A 35 -1.24 10.64 -12.08
CA VAL A 35 -0.91 9.34 -11.49
C VAL A 35 -1.08 9.43 -9.97
N LEU A 36 -2.03 8.69 -9.43
CA LEU A 36 -2.30 8.57 -8.01
C LEU A 36 -1.47 7.43 -7.43
N LEU A 37 -0.65 7.71 -6.41
CA LEU A 37 0.31 6.79 -5.80
C LEU A 37 -0.14 6.48 -4.36
N LEU A 38 -0.49 5.21 -4.08
CA LEU A 38 -1.09 4.77 -2.82
C LEU A 38 -0.11 3.90 -2.03
N HIS A 39 0.35 4.41 -0.89
CA HIS A 39 1.27 3.71 -0.01
C HIS A 39 0.57 2.67 0.88
N GLY A 40 1.34 1.82 1.56
CA GLY A 40 0.85 0.82 2.51
C GLY A 40 1.31 1.04 3.94
N PHE A 41 1.50 -0.06 4.68
CA PHE A 41 1.92 -0.06 6.09
C PHE A 41 3.32 -0.69 6.27
N PRO A 42 4.16 -0.09 7.09
CA PRO A 42 4.14 1.27 7.64
C PRO A 42 4.89 2.24 6.70
N ASP A 43 4.19 2.81 5.75
CA ASP A 43 4.77 3.70 4.75
C ASP A 43 3.99 5.05 4.73
N LEU A 44 4.40 5.96 3.88
CA LEU A 44 3.87 7.31 3.69
C LEU A 44 3.96 7.68 2.19
N TRP A 45 3.42 8.85 1.80
CA TRP A 45 3.69 9.43 0.49
C TRP A 45 5.17 9.39 0.11
N TYR A 46 6.06 9.50 1.10
CA TYR A 46 7.50 9.57 0.96
C TYR A 46 8.12 8.32 0.32
N GLY A 47 7.51 7.16 0.50
CA GLY A 47 7.90 5.92 -0.18
C GLY A 47 7.85 6.02 -1.70
N TRP A 48 7.08 6.98 -2.23
CA TRP A 48 6.93 7.22 -3.66
C TRP A 48 7.86 8.30 -4.23
N ARG A 49 8.75 8.91 -3.42
CA ARG A 49 9.59 10.06 -3.83
C ARG A 49 10.35 9.83 -5.15
N HIS A 50 10.82 8.62 -5.39
CA HIS A 50 11.55 8.27 -6.61
C HIS A 50 10.61 8.15 -7.82
N GLN A 51 9.46 7.49 -7.66
CA GLN A 51 8.44 7.37 -8.71
C GLN A 51 7.83 8.73 -9.05
N MET A 52 7.62 9.59 -8.07
CA MET A 52 7.13 10.95 -8.27
C MET A 52 8.09 11.75 -9.17
N ALA A 53 9.39 11.71 -8.89
CA ALA A 53 10.41 12.37 -9.71
C ALA A 53 10.47 11.80 -11.14
N ALA A 54 10.41 10.47 -11.28
CA ALA A 54 10.45 9.79 -12.57
C ALA A 54 9.22 10.08 -13.45
N LEU A 55 8.04 10.12 -12.84
CA LEU A 55 6.78 10.45 -13.50
C LEU A 55 6.73 11.92 -13.90
N ALA A 56 7.14 12.82 -13.02
CA ALA A 56 7.21 14.26 -13.29
C ALA A 56 8.14 14.56 -14.49
N ALA A 57 9.30 13.91 -14.54
CA ALA A 57 10.25 14.04 -15.66
C ALA A 57 9.67 13.56 -17.00
N ARG A 58 8.64 12.70 -16.97
CA ARG A 58 7.93 12.21 -18.16
C ARG A 58 6.61 12.94 -18.45
N GLY A 59 6.36 14.06 -17.76
CA GLY A 59 5.19 14.92 -18.00
C GLY A 59 3.89 14.49 -17.30
N TYR A 60 3.93 13.54 -16.40
CA TYR A 60 2.80 13.19 -15.54
C TYR A 60 2.73 14.12 -14.32
N ARG A 61 1.52 14.37 -13.83
CA ARG A 61 1.30 14.93 -12.49
C ARG A 61 1.19 13.77 -11.50
N ALA A 62 2.25 13.55 -10.74
CA ALA A 62 2.28 12.54 -9.68
C ALA A 62 1.64 13.10 -8.41
N VAL A 63 0.69 12.37 -7.82
CA VAL A 63 -0.08 12.75 -6.64
C VAL A 63 -0.03 11.61 -5.63
N ALA A 64 0.60 11.83 -4.49
CA ALA A 64 0.78 10.85 -3.43
C ALA A 64 0.14 11.38 -2.12
N PRO A 65 -1.06 10.95 -1.74
CA PRO A 65 -1.61 11.28 -0.44
C PRO A 65 -0.94 10.47 0.67
N ASP A 66 -0.80 11.05 1.87
CA ASP A 66 -0.83 10.24 3.08
C ASP A 66 -2.27 9.75 3.25
N LEU A 67 -2.48 8.45 3.25
CA LEU A 67 -3.81 7.88 3.45
C LEU A 67 -4.34 8.21 4.86
N ARG A 68 -5.68 8.16 5.08
CA ARG A 68 -6.23 8.39 6.42
C ARG A 68 -5.51 7.55 7.47
N GLY A 69 -5.19 8.17 8.60
CA GLY A 69 -4.47 7.49 9.68
C GLY A 69 -2.95 7.52 9.58
N TYR A 70 -2.39 8.18 8.54
CA TYR A 70 -0.96 8.26 8.32
C TYR A 70 -0.45 9.69 8.16
N GLY A 71 0.80 9.90 8.51
CA GLY A 71 1.56 11.11 8.22
C GLY A 71 0.88 12.38 8.71
N ASP A 72 0.68 13.32 7.81
CA ASP A 72 0.04 14.61 8.11
C ASP A 72 -1.47 14.63 7.78
N SER A 73 -2.06 13.47 7.42
CA SER A 73 -3.50 13.30 7.23
C SER A 73 -4.23 13.10 8.56
N ASP A 74 -5.55 13.34 8.56
CA ASP A 74 -6.37 13.06 9.73
C ASP A 74 -6.40 11.57 10.08
N SER A 75 -6.42 11.28 11.37
CA SER A 75 -6.47 9.93 11.93
C SER A 75 -7.74 9.76 12.79
N PRO A 76 -8.87 9.34 12.20
CA PRO A 76 -10.08 9.05 12.96
C PRO A 76 -9.80 8.02 14.07
N PRO A 77 -10.31 8.23 15.29
CA PRO A 77 -9.99 7.35 16.42
C PRO A 77 -10.67 5.98 16.35
N ASP A 78 -11.80 5.88 15.65
CA ASP A 78 -12.57 4.65 15.55
C ASP A 78 -12.05 3.75 14.42
N ALA A 79 -11.69 2.51 14.74
CA ALA A 79 -11.25 1.52 13.77
C ALA A 79 -12.27 1.34 12.63
N SER A 80 -13.58 1.41 12.91
CA SER A 80 -14.62 1.26 11.89
C SER A 80 -14.56 2.30 10.76
N SER A 81 -13.84 3.40 10.96
CA SER A 81 -13.59 4.45 9.96
C SER A 81 -12.52 4.08 8.92
N TYR A 82 -11.93 2.89 8.99
CA TYR A 82 -10.83 2.46 8.14
C TYR A 82 -11.19 1.32 7.18
N THR A 83 -12.48 1.09 6.95
CA THR A 83 -12.87 0.12 5.91
C THR A 83 -12.35 0.56 4.55
N THR A 84 -12.12 -0.40 3.64
CA THR A 84 -11.72 -0.07 2.25
C THR A 84 -12.72 0.86 1.56
N PHE A 85 -13.99 0.83 1.94
CA PHE A 85 -15.01 1.75 1.42
C PHE A 85 -14.78 3.20 1.86
N HIS A 86 -14.37 3.44 3.10
CA HIS A 86 -14.02 4.78 3.56
C HIS A 86 -12.79 5.30 2.80
N VAL A 87 -11.75 4.48 2.67
CA VAL A 87 -10.52 4.89 1.98
C VAL A 87 -10.77 5.12 0.48
N VAL A 88 -11.56 4.26 -0.17
CA VAL A 88 -12.00 4.49 -1.57
C VAL A 88 -12.83 5.76 -1.67
N GLY A 89 -13.70 6.05 -0.71
CA GLY A 89 -14.46 7.31 -0.64
C GLY A 89 -13.56 8.54 -0.61
N ASP A 90 -12.46 8.49 0.17
CA ASP A 90 -11.45 9.56 0.20
C ASP A 90 -10.80 9.77 -1.16
N LEU A 91 -10.43 8.66 -1.82
CA LEU A 91 -9.79 8.74 -3.14
C LEU A 91 -10.75 9.25 -4.22
N VAL A 92 -12.02 8.88 -4.17
CA VAL A 92 -13.05 9.41 -5.07
C VAL A 92 -13.19 10.94 -4.89
N ALA A 93 -13.21 11.41 -3.65
CA ALA A 93 -13.25 12.85 -3.36
C ALA A 93 -11.97 13.55 -3.82
N LEU A 94 -10.80 12.96 -3.57
CA LEU A 94 -9.51 13.49 -4.03
C LEU A 94 -9.46 13.57 -5.56
N ILE A 95 -9.86 12.53 -6.29
CA ILE A 95 -9.89 12.51 -7.76
C ILE A 95 -10.82 13.61 -8.29
N SER A 96 -11.98 13.81 -7.64
CA SER A 96 -12.91 14.90 -7.99
C SER A 96 -12.26 16.27 -7.81
N GLU A 97 -11.54 16.47 -6.71
CA GLU A 97 -10.83 17.74 -6.41
C GLU A 97 -9.67 18.00 -7.39
N LEU A 98 -9.05 16.93 -7.91
CA LEU A 98 -8.02 17.03 -8.96
C LEU A 98 -8.60 17.45 -10.32
N GLY A 99 -9.94 17.44 -10.47
CA GLY A 99 -10.64 17.85 -11.69
C GLY A 99 -10.40 16.93 -12.88
N GLN A 100 -10.04 15.67 -12.63
CA GLN A 100 -9.74 14.69 -13.69
C GLN A 100 -10.89 13.70 -13.87
N PRO A 101 -11.31 13.40 -15.10
CA PRO A 101 -12.33 12.39 -15.36
C PRO A 101 -11.83 10.98 -15.03
N GLN A 102 -10.55 10.71 -15.25
CA GLN A 102 -9.86 9.47 -14.94
C GLN A 102 -8.42 9.74 -14.54
N VAL A 103 -7.89 8.89 -13.66
CA VAL A 103 -6.48 8.90 -13.24
C VAL A 103 -5.82 7.55 -13.50
N PHE A 104 -4.50 7.55 -13.65
CA PHE A 104 -3.70 6.35 -13.47
C PHE A 104 -3.52 6.08 -11.98
N VAL A 105 -3.43 4.82 -11.58
CA VAL A 105 -3.26 4.45 -10.19
C VAL A 105 -2.07 3.51 -10.03
N VAL A 106 -1.25 3.75 -9.02
CA VAL A 106 -0.22 2.82 -8.55
C VAL A 106 -0.47 2.55 -7.08
N GLY A 107 -0.50 1.29 -6.66
CA GLY A 107 -0.66 0.91 -5.27
C GLY A 107 0.43 -0.03 -4.79
N HIS A 108 0.79 0.05 -3.52
CA HIS A 108 1.71 -0.86 -2.86
C HIS A 108 1.14 -1.29 -1.50
N ASP A 109 1.26 -2.58 -1.14
CA ASP A 109 0.78 -3.16 0.13
C ASP A 109 -0.71 -2.84 0.39
N TRP A 110 -1.08 -2.18 1.49
CA TRP A 110 -2.45 -1.72 1.72
C TRP A 110 -2.93 -0.77 0.63
N GLY A 111 -2.06 0.06 0.09
CA GLY A 111 -2.38 0.90 -1.07
C GLY A 111 -2.73 0.07 -2.31
N ALA A 112 -2.14 -1.11 -2.49
CA ALA A 112 -2.51 -2.03 -3.55
C ALA A 112 -3.91 -2.64 -3.32
N ILE A 113 -4.24 -3.03 -2.08
CA ILE A 113 -5.58 -3.52 -1.72
C ILE A 113 -6.62 -2.44 -2.01
N VAL A 114 -6.37 -1.20 -1.59
CA VAL A 114 -7.25 -0.05 -1.84
C VAL A 114 -7.37 0.25 -3.34
N ALA A 115 -6.28 0.19 -4.10
CA ALA A 115 -6.29 0.39 -5.55
C ALA A 115 -7.14 -0.66 -6.28
N TRP A 116 -7.05 -1.94 -5.89
CA TRP A 116 -7.95 -2.99 -6.41
C TRP A 116 -9.42 -2.69 -6.09
N GLN A 117 -9.72 -2.24 -4.86
CA GLN A 117 -11.09 -1.88 -4.48
C GLN A 117 -11.59 -0.63 -5.24
N LEU A 118 -10.74 0.36 -5.47
CA LEU A 118 -11.10 1.51 -6.31
C LEU A 118 -11.44 1.05 -7.74
N CYS A 119 -10.65 0.17 -8.34
CA CYS A 119 -10.92 -0.41 -9.66
C CYS A 119 -12.20 -1.26 -9.69
N LEU A 120 -12.56 -1.92 -8.59
CA LEU A 120 -13.78 -2.71 -8.48
C LEU A 120 -15.03 -1.85 -8.33
N LEU A 121 -14.95 -0.83 -7.47
CA LEU A 121 -16.09 -0.01 -7.07
C LEU A 121 -16.33 1.18 -8.02
N ARG A 122 -15.25 1.74 -8.57
CA ARG A 122 -15.26 2.94 -9.43
C ARG A 122 -14.32 2.78 -10.63
N PRO A 123 -14.53 1.73 -11.47
CA PRO A 123 -13.73 1.51 -12.68
C PRO A 123 -13.79 2.70 -13.66
N ASP A 124 -14.83 3.51 -13.57
CA ASP A 124 -15.03 4.73 -14.34
C ASP A 124 -13.98 5.82 -14.07
N LEU A 125 -13.34 5.81 -12.88
CA LEU A 125 -12.34 6.78 -12.48
C LEU A 125 -10.89 6.34 -12.75
N VAL A 126 -10.66 5.09 -13.11
CA VAL A 126 -9.31 4.54 -13.28
C VAL A 126 -9.04 4.21 -14.74
N ARG A 127 -8.02 4.86 -15.30
CA ARG A 127 -7.60 4.65 -16.70
C ARG A 127 -6.79 3.37 -16.87
N ALA A 128 -5.80 3.16 -16.00
CA ALA A 128 -5.04 1.93 -15.88
C ALA A 128 -4.40 1.84 -14.49
N LEU A 129 -4.05 0.63 -14.06
CA LEU A 129 -3.52 0.30 -12.74
C LEU A 129 -2.18 -0.42 -12.84
N VAL A 130 -1.19 0.02 -12.08
CA VAL A 130 -0.01 -0.78 -11.75
C VAL A 130 -0.05 -1.09 -10.24
N ASN A 131 -0.12 -2.36 -9.88
CA ASN A 131 -0.12 -2.76 -8.48
C ASN A 131 1.13 -3.53 -8.09
N LEU A 132 1.68 -3.17 -6.93
CA LEU A 132 2.91 -3.73 -6.41
C LEU A 132 2.61 -4.60 -5.19
N SER A 133 3.34 -5.70 -5.05
CA SER A 133 3.34 -6.57 -3.87
C SER A 133 2.06 -7.42 -3.72
N VAL A 134 0.88 -6.84 -3.61
CA VAL A 134 -0.36 -7.54 -3.26
C VAL A 134 -1.25 -7.78 -4.48
N ALA A 135 -1.43 -9.05 -4.87
CA ALA A 135 -2.35 -9.44 -5.92
C ALA A 135 -3.83 -9.23 -5.51
N TYR A 136 -4.72 -9.05 -6.49
CA TYR A 136 -6.15 -9.02 -6.21
C TYR A 136 -6.66 -10.38 -5.75
N HIS A 137 -7.30 -10.43 -4.61
CA HIS A 137 -8.00 -11.60 -4.12
C HIS A 137 -9.52 -11.35 -4.14
N PRO A 138 -10.28 -12.07 -4.98
CA PRO A 138 -11.72 -11.92 -5.03
C PRO A 138 -12.36 -12.35 -3.70
N ARG A 139 -13.47 -11.72 -3.36
CA ARG A 139 -14.23 -12.08 -2.17
C ARG A 139 -14.70 -13.54 -2.23
N ARG A 140 -14.39 -14.30 -1.20
CA ARG A 140 -14.90 -15.65 -0.97
C ARG A 140 -16.04 -15.56 0.05
N PRO A 141 -17.28 -15.97 -0.27
CA PRO A 141 -18.40 -15.83 0.66
C PRO A 141 -18.31 -16.76 1.87
N GLU A 142 -17.55 -17.86 1.75
CA GLU A 142 -17.48 -18.93 2.76
C GLU A 142 -16.60 -18.58 3.96
N MET A 143 -15.59 -17.71 3.75
CA MET A 143 -14.59 -17.38 4.77
C MET A 143 -14.16 -15.92 4.65
N SER A 144 -14.12 -15.25 5.81
CA SER A 144 -13.54 -13.91 5.87
C SER A 144 -11.99 -13.95 5.67
N PRO A 145 -11.36 -12.81 5.36
CA PRO A 145 -9.91 -12.73 5.22
C PRO A 145 -9.19 -13.25 6.47
N LEU A 146 -9.64 -12.85 7.66
CA LEU A 146 -9.00 -13.25 8.90
C LEU A 146 -9.19 -14.75 9.20
N GLN A 147 -10.36 -15.30 8.90
CA GLN A 147 -10.59 -16.75 8.97
C GLN A 147 -9.68 -17.52 8.01
N THR A 148 -9.50 -17.01 6.80
CA THR A 148 -8.58 -17.60 5.78
C THR A 148 -7.15 -17.61 6.28
N ILE A 149 -6.69 -16.49 6.86
CA ILE A 149 -5.32 -16.37 7.42
C ILE A 149 -5.13 -17.35 8.58
N ARG A 150 -6.08 -17.42 9.51
CA ARG A 150 -6.04 -18.36 10.64
C ARG A 150 -5.98 -19.81 10.17
N ALA A 151 -6.77 -20.17 9.18
CA ALA A 151 -6.79 -21.52 8.64
C ALA A 151 -5.46 -21.89 7.94
N ALA A 152 -4.83 -20.95 7.25
CA ALA A 152 -3.60 -21.18 6.49
C ALA A 152 -2.32 -21.06 7.32
N CYS A 153 -2.26 -20.12 8.27
CA CYS A 153 -1.05 -19.74 9.00
C CYS A 153 -1.15 -19.87 10.52
N GLY A 154 -2.34 -20.10 11.07
CA GLY A 154 -2.57 -20.17 12.53
C GLY A 154 -2.79 -18.81 13.19
N GLU A 155 -3.06 -18.84 14.51
CA GLU A 155 -3.35 -17.64 15.32
C GLU A 155 -2.12 -16.75 15.55
N ASP A 156 -0.92 -17.29 15.39
CA ASP A 156 0.33 -16.58 15.61
C ASP A 156 0.77 -15.75 14.38
N HIS A 157 -0.05 -15.71 13.32
CA HIS A 157 0.20 -14.82 12.18
C HIS A 157 0.06 -13.34 12.59
N TYR A 158 0.96 -12.46 12.12
CA TYR A 158 1.01 -11.06 12.56
C TYR A 158 -0.33 -10.30 12.38
N MET A 159 -1.08 -10.59 11.32
CA MET A 159 -2.39 -9.96 11.10
C MET A 159 -3.41 -10.35 12.17
N CYS A 160 -3.29 -11.53 12.78
CA CYS A 160 -4.13 -11.95 13.91
C CYS A 160 -3.77 -11.17 15.18
N ARG A 161 -2.48 -10.95 15.44
CA ARG A 161 -2.00 -10.16 16.59
C ARG A 161 -2.42 -8.68 16.48
N PHE A 162 -2.51 -8.13 15.27
CA PHE A 162 -2.89 -6.74 15.04
C PHE A 162 -4.39 -6.46 15.28
N GLN A 163 -5.21 -7.48 15.48
CA GLN A 163 -6.66 -7.30 15.63
C GLN A 163 -7.05 -6.64 16.95
N GLU A 164 -6.40 -7.00 18.07
CA GLU A 164 -6.74 -6.46 19.38
C GLU A 164 -6.21 -5.03 19.55
N PRO A 165 -7.09 -4.04 19.76
CA PRO A 165 -6.67 -2.66 19.94
C PRO A 165 -5.72 -2.48 21.11
N GLY A 166 -4.65 -1.73 20.90
CA GLY A 166 -3.66 -1.41 21.92
C GLY A 166 -2.55 -2.48 22.11
N VAL A 167 -2.74 -3.71 21.67
CA VAL A 167 -1.74 -4.79 21.86
C VAL A 167 -0.49 -4.53 21.03
N ALA A 168 -0.65 -4.36 19.71
CA ALA A 168 0.48 -4.07 18.82
C ALA A 168 1.10 -2.70 19.13
N GLU A 169 0.28 -1.70 19.44
CA GLU A 169 0.76 -0.36 19.82
C GLU A 169 1.65 -0.40 21.07
N ALA A 170 1.21 -1.13 22.11
CA ALA A 170 2.00 -1.28 23.34
C ALA A 170 3.32 -2.02 23.10
N GLU A 171 3.30 -3.03 22.23
CA GLU A 171 4.48 -3.76 21.82
C GLU A 171 5.46 -2.87 21.03
N PHE A 172 4.95 -2.09 20.07
CA PHE A 172 5.76 -1.17 19.26
C PHE A 172 6.39 -0.06 20.09
N ALA A 173 5.71 0.41 21.13
CA ALA A 173 6.22 1.42 22.04
C ALA A 173 7.43 0.99 22.89
N LEU A 174 7.75 -0.30 22.94
CA LEU A 174 8.94 -0.82 23.65
C LEU A 174 10.25 -0.56 22.87
N TYR A 175 10.17 -0.18 21.60
CA TYR A 175 11.31 -0.04 20.71
C TYR A 175 11.59 1.40 20.32
N ASP A 176 12.85 1.71 20.09
CA ASP A 176 13.22 2.92 19.38
C ASP A 176 12.59 2.90 17.98
N ILE A 177 11.94 4.00 17.63
CA ILE A 177 11.15 4.06 16.39
C ILE A 177 12.02 3.95 15.13
N LYS A 178 13.25 4.44 15.14
CA LYS A 178 14.19 4.27 14.01
C LYS A 178 14.62 2.82 13.87
N TYR A 179 14.87 2.15 15.01
CA TYR A 179 15.15 0.74 15.02
C TYR A 179 13.98 -0.07 14.46
N ALA A 180 12.74 0.26 14.84
CA ALA A 180 11.52 -0.37 14.32
C ALA A 180 11.44 -0.26 12.78
N PHE A 181 11.73 0.92 12.22
CA PHE A 181 11.75 1.12 10.76
C PHE A 181 12.89 0.37 10.08
N LYS A 182 14.10 0.37 10.63
CA LYS A 182 15.22 -0.40 10.09
C LYS A 182 14.90 -1.89 10.04
N LYS A 183 14.30 -2.41 11.11
CA LYS A 183 13.82 -3.82 11.16
C LYS A 183 12.81 -4.11 10.08
N THR A 184 11.80 -3.24 9.94
CA THR A 184 10.70 -3.44 9.00
C THR A 184 11.15 -3.34 7.55
N PHE A 185 11.88 -2.28 7.21
CA PHE A 185 12.38 -2.10 5.84
C PHE A 185 13.47 -3.09 5.45
N GLY A 186 14.20 -3.63 6.42
CA GLY A 186 15.24 -4.62 6.18
C GLY A 186 14.77 -6.07 6.12
N MET A 187 13.47 -6.35 6.28
CA MET A 187 12.97 -7.73 6.20
C MET A 187 13.03 -8.26 4.76
N CYS A 188 13.52 -9.48 4.58
CA CYS A 188 13.69 -10.10 3.26
C CYS A 188 13.39 -11.60 3.23
N LYS A 189 12.89 -12.18 4.31
CA LYS A 189 12.59 -13.62 4.37
C LYS A 189 11.32 -13.94 3.58
N PRO A 190 11.39 -14.79 2.55
CA PRO A 190 10.25 -15.15 1.71
C PRO A 190 9.35 -16.21 2.40
N ALA A 191 8.73 -15.81 3.50
CA ALA A 191 7.85 -16.69 4.28
C ALA A 191 6.77 -15.87 5.00
N PRO A 192 5.63 -16.49 5.35
CA PRO A 192 4.63 -15.86 6.20
C PRO A 192 5.24 -15.40 7.53
N LEU A 193 4.87 -14.20 7.96
CA LEU A 193 5.36 -13.64 9.22
C LEU A 193 4.54 -14.21 10.40
N ILE A 194 5.14 -15.17 11.06
CA ILE A 194 4.59 -15.81 12.26
C ILE A 194 5.29 -15.20 13.48
N LEU A 195 4.50 -14.79 14.46
CA LEU A 195 4.97 -14.16 15.70
C LEU A 195 4.84 -15.14 16.87
N PRO A 196 5.93 -15.80 17.28
CA PRO A 196 5.91 -16.64 18.49
C PRO A 196 5.39 -15.82 19.70
N LYS A 197 4.70 -16.49 20.61
CA LYS A 197 4.04 -15.83 21.76
C LYS A 197 5.00 -15.10 22.70
N ASP A 198 6.25 -15.56 22.73
CA ASP A 198 7.34 -15.02 23.55
C ASP A 198 8.18 -13.95 22.82
N LYS A 199 7.83 -13.62 21.57
CA LYS A 199 8.53 -12.61 20.77
C LYS A 199 7.63 -11.48 20.35
N SER A 200 8.21 -10.29 20.25
CA SER A 200 7.57 -9.13 19.68
C SER A 200 7.50 -9.21 18.13
N PHE A 201 6.75 -8.31 17.52
CA PHE A 201 6.73 -8.15 16.07
C PHE A 201 8.16 -7.90 15.52
N PHE A 202 8.87 -6.90 16.06
CA PHE A 202 10.19 -6.53 15.54
C PHE A 202 11.27 -7.60 15.82
N ASP A 203 11.17 -8.34 16.92
CA ASP A 203 12.09 -9.45 17.20
C ASP A 203 11.86 -10.67 16.31
N SER A 204 10.67 -10.76 15.71
CA SER A 204 10.30 -11.83 14.77
C SER A 204 10.73 -11.55 13.33
N LEU A 205 11.09 -10.29 13.01
CA LEU A 205 11.60 -9.94 11.70
C LEU A 205 13.06 -10.45 11.53
N ASP A 206 13.38 -10.93 10.34
CA ASP A 206 14.69 -11.50 9.99
C ASP A 206 15.80 -10.46 9.77
N SER A 207 15.45 -9.17 9.72
CA SER A 207 16.41 -8.06 9.65
C SER A 207 17.26 -7.97 10.92
N ASP A 208 18.51 -7.55 10.80
CA ASP A 208 19.42 -7.28 11.93
C ASP A 208 19.22 -5.87 12.55
N GLY A 209 18.34 -5.04 11.95
CA GLY A 209 18.08 -3.67 12.39
C GLY A 209 19.10 -2.66 11.88
N THR A 210 19.96 -3.03 10.93
CA THR A 210 20.78 -2.07 10.18
C THR A 210 19.94 -1.34 9.14
N CYS A 211 20.37 -0.15 8.73
CA CYS A 211 19.72 0.59 7.66
C CYS A 211 19.90 -0.18 6.34
N PRO A 212 18.81 -0.51 5.61
CA PRO A 212 18.94 -1.18 4.32
C PRO A 212 19.73 -0.32 3.33
N PRO A 213 20.50 -0.91 2.39
CA PRO A 213 21.39 -0.17 1.50
C PRO A 213 20.67 0.79 0.54
N TRP A 214 19.38 0.66 0.39
CA TRP A 214 18.52 1.50 -0.46
C TRP A 214 17.84 2.66 0.31
N LEU A 215 18.09 2.78 1.64
CA LEU A 215 17.67 3.91 2.48
C LEU A 215 18.87 4.61 3.10
N SER A 216 18.72 5.90 3.37
CA SER A 216 19.64 6.69 4.19
C SER A 216 19.13 6.78 5.65
N GLU A 217 20.01 7.20 6.56
CA GLU A 217 19.62 7.53 7.95
C GLU A 217 18.66 8.74 8.01
N GLU A 218 18.70 9.62 7.03
CA GLU A 218 17.78 10.75 6.87
C GLU A 218 16.38 10.25 6.49
N ASP A 219 16.29 9.26 5.58
CA ASP A 219 15.01 8.61 5.22
C ASP A 219 14.37 7.96 6.46
N ILE A 220 15.16 7.18 7.21
CA ILE A 220 14.69 6.56 8.47
C ILE A 220 14.23 7.62 9.48
N SER A 221 14.97 8.74 9.57
CA SER A 221 14.61 9.84 10.47
C SER A 221 13.29 10.51 10.08
N TYR A 222 13.03 10.65 8.78
CA TYR A 222 11.77 11.18 8.26
C TYR A 222 10.57 10.31 8.68
N TYR A 223 10.64 8.99 8.45
CA TYR A 223 9.60 8.07 8.89
C TYR A 223 9.40 8.11 10.41
N ALA A 224 10.50 8.06 11.15
CA ALA A 224 10.46 8.09 12.62
C ALA A 224 9.81 9.37 13.16
N GLU A 225 10.11 10.55 12.58
CA GLU A 225 9.49 11.83 12.98
C GLU A 225 7.97 11.82 12.74
N LYS A 226 7.52 11.33 11.58
CA LYS A 226 6.09 11.26 11.25
C LYS A 226 5.33 10.29 12.15
N PHE A 227 5.84 9.07 12.31
CA PHE A 227 5.18 8.07 13.16
C PHE A 227 5.33 8.33 14.66
N ALA A 228 6.34 9.06 15.12
CA ALA A 228 6.41 9.54 16.51
C ALA A 228 5.24 10.48 16.83
N LYS A 229 4.76 11.24 15.85
CA LYS A 229 3.63 12.16 15.99
C LYS A 229 2.27 11.46 15.89
N THR A 230 2.10 10.54 14.95
CA THR A 230 0.80 9.90 14.64
C THR A 230 0.61 8.54 15.30
N GLY A 231 1.70 7.88 15.69
CA GLY A 231 1.68 6.47 16.11
C GLY A 231 1.38 5.52 14.95
N PHE A 232 1.10 4.28 15.29
CA PHE A 232 0.80 3.20 14.34
C PHE A 232 -0.70 2.83 14.29
N THR A 233 -1.51 3.35 15.20
CA THR A 233 -2.93 2.95 15.37
C THR A 233 -3.73 3.13 14.09
N GLY A 234 -3.56 4.27 13.39
CA GLY A 234 -4.25 4.51 12.13
C GLY A 234 -3.97 3.43 11.09
N GLY A 235 -2.69 3.09 10.89
CA GLY A 235 -2.27 2.01 10.00
C GLY A 235 -2.75 0.62 10.44
N LEU A 236 -2.71 0.32 11.74
CA LEU A 236 -3.20 -0.94 12.30
C LEU A 236 -4.72 -1.11 12.12
N ASN A 237 -5.47 -0.02 12.07
CA ASN A 237 -6.92 -0.05 11.87
C ASN A 237 -7.33 -0.58 10.49
N TYR A 238 -6.48 -0.51 9.47
CA TYR A 238 -6.71 -1.17 8.17
C TYR A 238 -6.84 -2.68 8.34
N TYR A 239 -5.97 -3.29 9.14
CA TYR A 239 -6.02 -4.73 9.47
C TYR A 239 -7.27 -5.07 10.29
N ARG A 240 -7.66 -4.22 11.25
CA ARG A 240 -8.86 -4.39 12.10
C ARG A 240 -10.15 -4.30 11.30
N CYS A 241 -10.13 -3.62 10.17
CA CYS A 241 -11.28 -3.47 9.27
C CYS A 241 -11.37 -4.52 8.14
N MET A 242 -10.47 -5.49 8.07
CA MET A 242 -10.46 -6.49 6.99
C MET A 242 -11.80 -7.22 6.86
N ASP A 243 -12.27 -7.81 7.95
CA ASP A 243 -13.51 -8.60 7.95
C ASP A 243 -14.75 -7.72 7.76
N ARG A 244 -14.74 -6.48 8.28
CA ARG A 244 -15.81 -5.52 8.04
C ARG A 244 -15.88 -5.09 6.58
N SER A 245 -14.72 -4.86 5.96
CA SER A 245 -14.63 -4.55 4.52
C SER A 245 -15.14 -5.73 3.67
N TRP A 246 -14.81 -6.96 4.07
CA TRP A 246 -15.30 -8.16 3.41
C TRP A 246 -16.83 -8.31 3.54
N GLU A 247 -17.43 -8.02 4.70
CA GLU A 247 -18.89 -8.01 4.86
C GLU A 247 -19.54 -7.01 3.90
N LEU A 248 -19.06 -5.75 3.91
CA LEU A 248 -19.61 -4.67 3.09
C LEU A 248 -19.46 -4.93 1.59
N SER A 249 -18.43 -5.69 1.18
CA SER A 249 -18.20 -6.05 -0.22
C SER A 249 -19.08 -7.20 -0.74
N ALA A 250 -20.00 -7.73 0.05
CA ALA A 250 -20.88 -8.84 -0.34
C ALA A 250 -21.60 -8.64 -1.70
N PRO A 251 -22.13 -7.44 -2.04
CA PRO A 251 -22.75 -7.19 -3.35
C PRO A 251 -21.84 -7.40 -4.55
N TRP A 252 -20.50 -7.34 -4.36
CA TRP A 252 -19.50 -7.52 -5.42
C TRP A 252 -18.90 -8.93 -5.45
N THR A 253 -19.50 -9.91 -4.76
CA THR A 253 -19.06 -11.31 -4.86
C THR A 253 -19.11 -11.80 -6.31
N GLY A 254 -17.97 -12.29 -6.83
CA GLY A 254 -17.85 -12.74 -8.22
C GLY A 254 -17.62 -11.62 -9.25
N ALA A 255 -17.56 -10.35 -8.83
CA ALA A 255 -17.21 -9.26 -9.73
C ALA A 255 -15.72 -9.29 -10.10
N LEU A 256 -15.42 -8.87 -11.33
CA LEU A 256 -14.08 -8.90 -11.93
C LEU A 256 -13.49 -7.49 -12.02
N ILE A 257 -12.17 -7.39 -11.87
CA ILE A 257 -11.44 -6.15 -12.17
C ILE A 257 -11.25 -6.03 -13.68
N LYS A 258 -11.91 -5.05 -14.30
CA LYS A 258 -11.90 -4.84 -15.76
C LYS A 258 -10.99 -3.70 -16.21
N VAL A 259 -10.35 -3.00 -15.28
CA VAL A 259 -9.37 -1.94 -15.59
C VAL A 259 -8.10 -2.60 -16.14
N PRO A 260 -7.48 -2.07 -17.21
CA PRO A 260 -6.17 -2.53 -17.66
C PRO A 260 -5.16 -2.49 -16.52
N SER A 261 -4.49 -3.60 -16.27
CA SER A 261 -3.67 -3.76 -15.06
C SER A 261 -2.34 -4.43 -15.35
N LYS A 262 -1.29 -3.98 -14.66
CA LYS A 262 0.02 -4.63 -14.55
C LYS A 262 0.28 -4.94 -13.06
N PHE A 263 0.89 -6.08 -12.79
CA PHE A 263 1.27 -6.49 -11.44
C PHE A 263 2.77 -6.71 -11.35
N ILE A 264 3.39 -6.21 -10.29
CA ILE A 264 4.84 -6.32 -10.05
C ILE A 264 5.05 -6.76 -8.60
N VAL A 265 5.89 -7.76 -8.38
CA VAL A 265 6.20 -8.24 -7.04
C VAL A 265 7.64 -8.76 -6.97
N GLY A 266 8.27 -8.63 -5.80
CA GLY A 266 9.55 -9.26 -5.53
C GLY A 266 9.38 -10.75 -5.18
N ASP A 267 10.30 -11.60 -5.58
CA ASP A 267 10.28 -13.03 -5.27
C ASP A 267 10.51 -13.32 -3.78
N LEU A 268 11.10 -12.37 -3.03
CA LEU A 268 11.30 -12.43 -1.59
C LEU A 268 10.16 -11.77 -0.79
N ASP A 269 9.15 -11.21 -1.45
CA ASP A 269 8.03 -10.55 -0.78
C ASP A 269 7.20 -11.54 0.05
N ILE A 270 6.88 -11.17 1.30
CA ILE A 270 6.07 -11.99 2.21
C ILE A 270 4.66 -12.27 1.66
N THR A 271 4.11 -11.34 0.87
CA THR A 271 2.78 -11.49 0.28
C THR A 271 2.78 -12.46 -0.89
N TYR A 272 3.82 -12.44 -1.72
CA TYR A 272 4.01 -13.39 -2.80
C TYR A 272 4.26 -14.82 -2.29
N ASN A 273 4.95 -14.94 -1.14
CA ASN A 273 5.27 -16.20 -0.49
C ASN A 273 4.19 -16.66 0.51
N ALA A 274 3.06 -15.97 0.58
CA ALA A 274 1.92 -16.43 1.38
C ALA A 274 1.30 -17.71 0.78
N PRO A 275 0.76 -18.63 1.60
CA PRO A 275 0.24 -19.90 1.14
C PRO A 275 -0.75 -19.79 -0.02
N GLY A 276 -0.44 -20.44 -1.15
CA GLY A 276 -1.30 -20.51 -2.33
C GLY A 276 -1.25 -19.30 -3.26
N VAL A 277 -0.55 -18.22 -2.91
CA VAL A 277 -0.51 -16.97 -3.72
C VAL A 277 0.21 -17.19 -5.04
N GLN A 278 1.37 -17.85 -5.05
CA GLN A 278 2.10 -18.14 -6.29
C GLN A 278 1.27 -19.02 -7.23
N ASP A 279 0.62 -20.05 -6.70
CA ASP A 279 -0.29 -20.88 -7.46
C ASP A 279 -1.46 -20.09 -8.07
N TYR A 280 -2.06 -19.21 -7.29
CA TYR A 280 -3.12 -18.33 -7.75
C TYR A 280 -2.67 -17.41 -8.88
N ILE A 281 -1.48 -16.82 -8.75
CA ILE A 281 -0.91 -15.93 -9.75
C ILE A 281 -0.58 -16.71 -11.05
N HIS A 282 0.13 -17.83 -10.95
CA HIS A 282 0.71 -18.51 -12.11
C HIS A 282 -0.19 -19.57 -12.77
N LYS A 283 -1.19 -20.12 -12.03
CA LYS A 283 -2.11 -21.14 -12.55
C LYS A 283 -3.44 -20.56 -13.07
N GLY A 284 -3.48 -19.26 -13.35
CA GLY A 284 -4.59 -18.60 -14.05
C GLY A 284 -5.69 -18.03 -13.16
N GLY A 285 -5.68 -18.24 -11.84
CA GLY A 285 -6.67 -17.71 -10.92
C GLY A 285 -6.70 -16.18 -10.89
N PHE A 286 -5.52 -15.56 -10.90
CA PHE A 286 -5.38 -14.11 -10.94
C PHE A 286 -5.92 -13.54 -12.27
N LYS A 287 -5.53 -14.12 -13.41
CA LYS A 287 -6.03 -13.71 -14.73
C LYS A 287 -7.54 -13.90 -14.88
N ALA A 288 -8.10 -14.93 -14.27
CA ALA A 288 -9.56 -15.14 -14.25
C ALA A 288 -10.29 -14.04 -13.47
N SER A 289 -9.69 -13.52 -12.41
CA SER A 289 -10.26 -12.45 -11.56
C SER A 289 -9.99 -11.06 -12.13
N VAL A 290 -8.91 -10.88 -12.89
CA VAL A 290 -8.47 -9.65 -13.55
C VAL A 290 -8.26 -9.92 -15.04
N PRO A 291 -9.34 -10.02 -15.85
CA PRO A 291 -9.24 -10.43 -17.25
C PRO A 291 -8.38 -9.49 -18.11
N ASN A 292 -8.25 -8.22 -17.73
CA ASN A 292 -7.39 -7.25 -18.41
C ASN A 292 -6.01 -7.07 -17.73
N LEU A 293 -5.56 -8.08 -16.98
CA LEU A 293 -4.18 -8.15 -16.51
C LEU A 293 -3.26 -8.39 -17.69
N GLU A 294 -2.45 -7.41 -18.07
CA GLU A 294 -1.57 -7.51 -19.25
C GLU A 294 -0.26 -8.20 -18.93
N ASP A 295 0.29 -7.95 -17.73
CA ASP A 295 1.62 -8.42 -17.36
C ASP A 295 1.74 -8.71 -15.86
N VAL A 296 2.58 -9.69 -15.54
CA VAL A 296 2.99 -10.07 -14.18
C VAL A 296 4.52 -10.11 -14.16
N VAL A 297 5.13 -9.17 -13.46
CA VAL A 297 6.58 -9.07 -13.32
C VAL A 297 6.99 -9.59 -11.96
N ILE A 298 7.88 -10.58 -11.93
CA ILE A 298 8.53 -11.07 -10.71
C ILE A 298 9.96 -10.56 -10.71
N MET A 299 10.31 -9.72 -9.75
CA MET A 299 11.67 -9.16 -9.62
C MET A 299 12.50 -10.03 -8.70
N GLU A 300 13.58 -10.61 -9.26
CA GLU A 300 14.45 -11.55 -8.55
C GLU A 300 15.32 -10.84 -7.50
N GLY A 301 15.41 -11.43 -6.29
CA GLY A 301 16.18 -10.92 -5.17
C GLY A 301 15.61 -9.66 -4.55
N VAL A 302 14.31 -9.35 -4.78
CA VAL A 302 13.65 -8.14 -4.31
C VAL A 302 12.60 -8.47 -3.26
N SER A 303 12.55 -7.70 -2.19
CA SER A 303 11.65 -7.89 -1.08
C SER A 303 10.38 -7.03 -1.17
N HIS A 304 9.74 -6.80 -0.02
CA HIS A 304 8.41 -6.18 0.04
C HIS A 304 8.37 -4.72 -0.41
N PHE A 305 9.35 -3.90 -0.02
CA PHE A 305 9.35 -2.46 -0.31
C PHE A 305 9.94 -2.14 -1.70
N ILE A 306 9.47 -2.88 -2.69
CA ILE A 306 9.97 -2.93 -4.06
C ILE A 306 10.12 -1.55 -4.74
N ASN A 307 9.18 -0.62 -4.48
CA ASN A 307 9.21 0.76 -5.02
C ASN A 307 10.40 1.58 -4.51
N GLN A 308 10.91 1.27 -3.32
CA GLN A 308 12.06 1.91 -2.72
C GLN A 308 13.36 1.11 -2.95
N GLU A 309 13.27 -0.22 -2.96
CA GLU A 309 14.40 -1.12 -3.15
C GLU A 309 14.93 -1.10 -4.61
N LYS A 310 14.01 -1.03 -5.57
CA LYS A 310 14.30 -0.99 -7.03
C LYS A 310 13.62 0.19 -7.72
N PRO A 311 13.89 1.44 -7.30
CA PRO A 311 13.08 2.58 -7.69
C PRO A 311 13.09 2.84 -9.21
N ASN A 312 14.23 2.66 -9.88
CA ASN A 312 14.34 2.92 -11.31
C ASN A 312 13.58 1.89 -12.13
N GLU A 313 13.78 0.60 -11.84
CA GLU A 313 13.13 -0.50 -12.56
C GLU A 313 11.60 -0.43 -12.39
N VAL A 314 11.12 -0.17 -11.17
CA VAL A 314 9.68 0.02 -10.91
C VAL A 314 9.13 1.23 -11.65
N SER A 315 9.86 2.36 -11.65
CA SER A 315 9.45 3.57 -12.37
C SER A 315 9.37 3.34 -13.88
N ASP A 316 10.32 2.61 -14.45
CA ASP A 316 10.31 2.28 -15.87
C ASP A 316 9.13 1.38 -16.24
N HIS A 317 8.85 0.35 -15.45
CA HIS A 317 7.67 -0.51 -15.62
C HIS A 317 6.35 0.28 -15.56
N ILE A 318 6.22 1.22 -14.61
CA ILE A 318 5.03 2.07 -14.48
C ILE A 318 4.87 2.94 -15.73
N CYS A 319 5.93 3.67 -16.12
CA CYS A 319 5.86 4.62 -17.22
C CYS A 319 5.66 3.93 -18.57
N GLU A 320 6.33 2.80 -18.81
CA GLU A 320 6.13 1.98 -20.02
C GLU A 320 4.67 1.50 -20.12
N PHE A 321 4.10 1.01 -19.02
CA PHE A 321 2.72 0.54 -19.03
C PHE A 321 1.72 1.68 -19.29
N PHE A 322 1.87 2.81 -18.61
CA PHE A 322 0.94 3.93 -18.73
C PHE A 322 1.04 4.65 -20.09
N SER A 323 2.18 4.57 -20.76
CA SER A 323 2.35 5.15 -22.11
C SER A 323 1.47 4.51 -23.18
N LYS A 324 0.84 3.37 -22.91
CA LYS A 324 -0.08 2.68 -23.82
C LYS A 324 -1.48 3.31 -23.85
N PHE A 325 -1.81 4.15 -22.88
CA PHE A 325 -3.15 4.70 -22.66
C PHE A 325 -3.10 6.25 -22.68
#